data_34b0bc517e7db2fdb4d2385a02b5c98c
#
_entry.id   34b0bc517e7db2fdb4d2385a02b5c98c
#
_cell.length_a   1.000
_cell.length_b   1.000
_cell.length_c   1.000
_cell.angle_alpha   90.00
_cell.angle_beta   90.00
_cell.angle_gamma   90.00
#
_symmetry.space_group_name_H-M   'P 1'
#
loop_
_entity.id
_entity.type
_entity.pdbx_description
1 polymer ?
#
loop_
_entity_poly.entity_id
_entity_poly.type
_entity_poly.pdbx_seq_one_letter_code
_entity_poly.pdbx_strand_id
1 'polypeptide(L)'
;MQATAGQETHWAQNLQEAVTCLREQTYAAAVIDQFLLETEPQESEQMLEHLGTAFPVYINFAVTGMERLLRETRSALHRRQHEESAARRAVKEQMRSEMCETLTAMLLSCELAMSVPDVPVPAAVKIRAIDDLARELRLRLQVI
;
A
#
# COMPACT_ATOMS: atom_id res chain seq x y z
N MET A 1 -29.10 8.40 1.84
CA MET A 1 -28.25 8.52 3.05
C MET A 1 -26.83 8.83 2.60
N GLN A 2 -26.55 10.10 2.36
CA GLN A 2 -25.25 10.53 1.85
C GLN A 2 -24.29 10.80 3.02
N ALA A 3 -23.09 10.22 2.86
CA ALA A 3 -21.82 10.83 3.20
C ALA A 3 -21.55 11.22 4.65
N THR A 4 -21.01 10.28 5.37
CA THR A 4 -20.17 10.67 6.52
C THR A 4 -18.67 10.61 6.20
N ALA A 5 -18.29 10.35 4.94
CA ALA A 5 -16.87 10.24 4.56
C ALA A 5 -16.51 10.88 3.21
N GLY A 6 -17.42 11.62 2.56
CA GLY A 6 -17.13 12.20 1.23
C GLY A 6 -16.93 11.17 0.11
N GLN A 7 -17.32 9.90 0.32
CA GLN A 7 -17.22 8.82 -0.66
C GLN A 7 -18.62 8.46 -1.15
N GLU A 8 -18.74 8.18 -2.43
CA GLU A 8 -19.98 7.68 -3.03
C GLU A 8 -20.29 6.29 -2.47
N THR A 9 -21.55 6.09 -2.11
CA THR A 9 -22.04 4.82 -1.58
C THR A 9 -22.99 4.20 -2.62
N HIS A 10 -22.66 3.00 -3.10
CA HIS A 10 -23.49 2.23 -3.99
C HIS A 10 -24.22 1.17 -3.18
N TRP A 11 -25.50 0.98 -3.49
CA TRP A 11 -26.34 -0.01 -2.85
C TRP A 11 -26.70 -1.10 -3.86
N ALA A 12 -26.34 -2.34 -3.57
CA ALA A 12 -26.74 -3.51 -4.34
C ALA A 12 -27.90 -4.23 -3.62
N GLN A 13 -28.94 -4.58 -4.36
CA GLN A 13 -30.13 -5.24 -3.83
C GLN A 13 -29.97 -6.77 -3.70
N ASN A 14 -29.03 -7.34 -4.44
CA ASN A 14 -28.72 -8.76 -4.45
C ASN A 14 -27.23 -8.99 -4.75
N LEU A 15 -26.75 -10.24 -4.59
CA LEU A 15 -25.36 -10.61 -4.79
C LEU A 15 -24.89 -10.43 -6.24
N GLN A 16 -25.75 -10.67 -7.24
CA GLN A 16 -25.40 -10.51 -8.66
C GLN A 16 -25.17 -9.04 -9.02
N GLU A 17 -25.99 -8.14 -8.52
CA GLU A 17 -25.80 -6.70 -8.66
C GLU A 17 -24.51 -6.24 -7.95
N ALA A 18 -24.23 -6.78 -6.77
CA ALA A 18 -22.99 -6.53 -6.05
C ALA A 18 -21.77 -6.94 -6.85
N VAL A 19 -21.78 -8.13 -7.48
CA VAL A 19 -20.71 -8.60 -8.38
C VAL A 19 -20.52 -7.65 -9.55
N THR A 20 -21.60 -7.17 -10.15
CA THR A 20 -21.54 -6.22 -11.27
C THR A 20 -20.88 -4.92 -10.85
N CYS A 21 -21.30 -4.34 -9.71
CA CYS A 21 -20.70 -3.13 -9.16
C CYS A 21 -19.21 -3.31 -8.85
N LEU A 22 -18.83 -4.45 -8.25
CA LEU A 22 -17.44 -4.76 -7.90
C LEU A 22 -16.53 -4.98 -9.11
N ARG A 23 -17.09 -5.39 -10.26
CA ARG A 23 -16.35 -5.49 -11.52
C ARG A 23 -16.15 -4.16 -12.22
N GLU A 24 -17.12 -3.26 -12.11
CA GLU A 24 -17.06 -1.96 -12.79
C GLU A 24 -16.24 -0.93 -12.04
N GLN A 25 -16.19 -1.02 -10.71
CA GLN A 25 -15.55 -0.01 -9.88
C GLN A 25 -14.78 -0.62 -8.70
N THR A 26 -13.77 0.11 -8.22
CA THR A 26 -13.02 -0.26 -7.03
C THR A 26 -13.61 0.44 -5.80
N TYR A 27 -13.86 -0.33 -4.75
CA TYR A 27 -14.43 0.15 -3.50
C TYR A 27 -13.41 0.11 -2.37
N ALA A 28 -13.52 1.03 -1.43
CA ALA A 28 -12.70 1.03 -0.22
C ALA A 28 -13.19 -0.02 0.79
N ALA A 29 -14.52 -0.20 0.89
CA ALA A 29 -15.14 -1.22 1.71
C ALA A 29 -16.43 -1.73 1.08
N ALA A 30 -16.77 -2.98 1.36
CA ALA A 30 -18.04 -3.61 1.04
C ALA A 30 -18.73 -4.04 2.34
N VAL A 31 -19.94 -3.54 2.57
CA VAL A 31 -20.75 -3.93 3.72
C VAL A 31 -21.69 -5.03 3.29
N ILE A 32 -21.60 -6.19 3.94
CA ILE A 32 -22.26 -7.42 3.52
C ILE A 32 -23.13 -7.93 4.65
N ASP A 33 -24.39 -8.24 4.34
CA ASP A 33 -25.28 -8.89 5.32
C ASP A 33 -24.87 -10.36 5.51
N GLN A 34 -24.58 -10.74 6.75
CA GLN A 34 -24.27 -12.13 7.11
C GLN A 34 -25.37 -13.11 6.69
N PHE A 35 -26.62 -12.67 6.75
CA PHE A 35 -27.74 -13.51 6.34
C PHE A 35 -27.68 -13.93 4.88
N LEU A 36 -27.22 -13.03 3.97
CA LEU A 36 -27.02 -13.37 2.56
C LEU A 36 -25.94 -14.42 2.36
N LEU A 37 -24.85 -14.35 3.12
CA LEU A 37 -23.77 -15.34 3.04
C LEU A 37 -24.21 -16.74 3.46
N GLU A 38 -25.13 -16.84 4.41
CA GLU A 38 -25.64 -18.12 4.90
C GLU A 38 -26.72 -18.71 3.99
N THR A 39 -27.52 -17.87 3.35
CA THR A 39 -28.63 -18.30 2.48
C THR A 39 -28.22 -18.63 1.06
N GLU A 40 -27.18 -17.97 0.54
CA GLU A 40 -26.73 -18.08 -0.86
C GLU A 40 -25.20 -18.30 -0.93
N PRO A 41 -24.70 -19.46 -0.47
CA PRO A 41 -23.25 -19.64 -0.27
C PRO A 41 -22.45 -19.60 -1.58
N GLN A 42 -22.97 -20.15 -2.70
CA GLN A 42 -22.26 -20.17 -3.99
C GLN A 42 -22.15 -18.77 -4.60
N GLU A 43 -23.22 -17.98 -4.55
CA GLU A 43 -23.20 -16.59 -5.05
C GLU A 43 -22.34 -15.70 -4.16
N SER A 44 -22.33 -15.99 -2.86
CA SER A 44 -21.47 -15.31 -1.89
C SER A 44 -19.99 -15.54 -2.17
N GLU A 45 -19.56 -16.75 -2.48
CA GLU A 45 -18.18 -17.05 -2.87
C GLU A 45 -17.77 -16.26 -4.12
N GLN A 46 -18.62 -16.26 -5.15
CA GLN A 46 -18.36 -15.48 -6.36
C GLN A 46 -18.22 -13.98 -6.07
N MET A 47 -19.09 -13.43 -5.22
CA MET A 47 -19.01 -12.03 -4.83
C MET A 47 -17.72 -11.74 -4.05
N LEU A 48 -17.32 -12.63 -3.13
CA LEU A 48 -16.09 -12.49 -2.36
C LEU A 48 -14.83 -12.53 -3.24
N GLU A 49 -14.80 -13.34 -4.29
CA GLU A 49 -13.71 -13.36 -5.28
C GLU A 49 -13.54 -12.01 -6.00
N HIS A 50 -14.64 -11.27 -6.18
CA HIS A 50 -14.62 -9.97 -6.87
C HIS A 50 -14.42 -8.77 -5.94
N LEU A 51 -14.27 -8.97 -4.63
CA LEU A 51 -13.99 -7.88 -3.68
C LEU A 51 -12.70 -7.11 -3.99
N GLY A 52 -11.74 -7.78 -4.64
CA GLY A 52 -10.47 -7.14 -5.00
C GLY A 52 -9.76 -6.54 -3.79
N THR A 53 -9.63 -5.20 -3.79
CA THR A 53 -9.03 -4.45 -2.68
C THR A 53 -10.05 -3.94 -1.66
N ALA A 54 -11.36 -4.14 -1.87
CA ALA A 54 -12.38 -3.69 -0.95
C ALA A 54 -12.31 -4.46 0.38
N PHE A 55 -12.41 -3.73 1.50
CA PHE A 55 -12.43 -4.35 2.82
C PHE A 55 -13.84 -4.87 3.14
N PRO A 56 -14.05 -6.18 3.36
CA PRO A 56 -15.36 -6.71 3.72
C PRO A 56 -15.71 -6.36 5.18
N VAL A 57 -16.90 -5.81 5.38
CA VAL A 57 -17.50 -5.56 6.70
C VAL A 57 -18.75 -6.40 6.80
N TYR A 58 -18.69 -7.46 7.59
CA TYR A 58 -19.82 -8.37 7.81
C TYR A 58 -20.72 -7.86 8.92
N ILE A 59 -21.99 -7.76 8.64
CA ILE A 59 -22.99 -7.27 9.60
C ILE A 59 -24.26 -8.10 9.53
N ASN A 60 -24.98 -8.13 10.61
CA ASN A 60 -26.35 -8.64 10.64
C ASN A 60 -27.30 -7.44 10.73
N PHE A 61 -27.92 -7.09 9.61
CA PHE A 61 -28.83 -5.94 9.54
C PHE A 61 -30.04 -6.06 10.47
N ALA A 62 -30.47 -7.28 10.79
CA ALA A 62 -31.60 -7.50 11.68
C ALA A 62 -31.33 -7.11 13.14
N VAL A 63 -30.04 -7.14 13.54
CA VAL A 63 -29.63 -6.90 14.94
C VAL A 63 -28.80 -5.62 15.06
N THR A 64 -28.10 -5.22 14.02
CA THR A 64 -27.18 -4.09 14.05
C THR A 64 -27.88 -2.79 13.68
N GLY A 65 -28.02 -1.88 14.66
CA GLY A 65 -28.54 -0.55 14.38
C GLY A 65 -27.60 0.27 13.49
N MET A 66 -28.17 1.21 12.72
CA MET A 66 -27.45 2.02 11.74
C MET A 66 -26.25 2.78 12.33
N GLU A 67 -26.36 3.29 13.54
CA GLU A 67 -25.25 4.01 14.19
C GLU A 67 -24.06 3.10 14.50
N ARG A 68 -24.33 1.88 14.91
CA ARG A 68 -23.28 0.88 15.16
C ARG A 68 -22.60 0.49 13.85
N LEU A 69 -23.39 0.25 12.80
CA LEU A 69 -22.88 -0.01 11.47
C LEU A 69 -21.91 1.08 10.99
N LEU A 70 -22.32 2.33 11.02
CA LEU A 70 -21.49 3.46 10.60
C LEU A 70 -20.20 3.57 11.40
N ARG A 71 -20.28 3.31 12.71
CA ARG A 71 -19.10 3.34 13.59
C ARG A 71 -18.13 2.21 13.26
N GLU A 72 -18.61 0.99 13.07
CA GLU A 72 -17.78 -0.18 12.74
C GLU A 72 -17.14 -0.03 11.38
N THR A 73 -17.90 0.38 10.36
CA THR A 73 -17.36 0.64 9.02
C THR A 73 -16.29 1.72 9.03
N ARG A 74 -16.54 2.84 9.72
CA ARG A 74 -15.55 3.92 9.85
C ARG A 74 -14.29 3.46 10.55
N SER A 75 -14.44 2.69 11.64
CA SER A 75 -13.32 2.14 12.39
C SER A 75 -12.48 1.17 11.54
N ALA A 76 -13.14 0.32 10.75
CA ALA A 76 -12.48 -0.62 9.85
C ALA A 76 -11.70 0.11 8.73
N LEU A 77 -12.31 1.10 8.09
CA LEU A 77 -11.65 1.93 7.08
C LEU A 77 -10.44 2.69 7.65
N HIS A 78 -10.58 3.27 8.82
CA HIS A 78 -9.48 3.99 9.48
C HIS A 78 -8.32 3.05 9.81
N ARG A 79 -8.60 1.85 10.32
CA ARG A 79 -7.58 0.84 10.61
C ARG A 79 -6.82 0.45 9.35
N ARG A 80 -7.53 0.17 8.25
CA ARG A 80 -6.92 -0.16 6.98
C ARG A 80 -6.02 0.94 6.45
N GLN A 81 -6.48 2.19 6.44
CA GLN A 81 -5.65 3.34 6.03
C GLN A 81 -4.38 3.46 6.86
N HIS A 82 -4.48 3.15 8.15
CA HIS A 82 -3.33 3.16 9.05
C HIS A 82 -2.35 2.02 8.73
N GLU A 83 -2.85 0.82 8.48
CA GLU A 83 -2.05 -0.35 8.09
C GLU A 83 -1.36 -0.14 6.73
N GLU A 84 -2.10 0.35 5.72
CA GLU A 84 -1.52 0.68 4.41
C GLU A 84 -0.44 1.77 4.51
N SER A 85 -0.68 2.79 5.31
CA SER A 85 0.30 3.86 5.54
C SER A 85 1.53 3.37 6.29
N ALA A 86 1.36 2.43 7.23
CA ALA A 86 2.47 1.80 7.94
C ALA A 86 3.27 0.89 7.02
N ALA A 87 2.61 0.07 6.21
CA ALA A 87 3.25 -0.80 5.23
C ALA A 87 4.06 0.00 4.19
N ARG A 88 3.47 1.08 3.64
CA ARG A 88 4.18 1.97 2.70
C ARG A 88 5.41 2.62 3.34
N ARG A 89 5.31 3.04 4.61
CA ARG A 89 6.46 3.60 5.35
C ARG A 89 7.55 2.57 5.56
N ALA A 90 7.19 1.33 5.94
CA ALA A 90 8.14 0.26 6.13
C ALA A 90 8.90 -0.09 4.84
N VAL A 91 8.19 -0.22 3.70
CA VAL A 91 8.80 -0.46 2.39
C VAL A 91 9.74 0.69 1.99
N LYS A 92 9.30 1.94 2.18
CA LYS A 92 10.13 3.12 1.88
C LYS A 92 11.41 3.14 2.71
N GLU A 93 11.33 2.83 4.00
CA GLU A 93 12.48 2.81 4.91
C GLU A 93 13.45 1.67 4.56
N GLN A 94 12.92 0.48 4.23
CA GLN A 94 13.73 -0.64 3.77
C GLN A 94 14.49 -0.30 2.48
N MET A 95 13.80 0.23 1.47
CA MET A 95 14.45 0.66 0.22
C MET A 95 15.53 1.72 0.47
N ARG A 96 15.26 2.67 1.36
CA ARG A 96 16.25 3.68 1.76
C ARG A 96 17.49 3.05 2.38
N SER A 97 17.31 2.08 3.29
CA SER A 97 18.41 1.35 3.92
C SER A 97 19.26 0.61 2.89
N GLU A 98 18.63 -0.17 2.02
CA GLU A 98 19.32 -0.92 0.96
C GLU A 98 20.09 -0.01 0.00
N MET A 99 19.52 1.14 -0.37
CA MET A 99 20.21 2.13 -1.19
C MET A 99 21.41 2.74 -0.46
N CYS A 100 21.29 3.05 0.83
CA CYS A 100 22.40 3.57 1.63
C CYS A 100 23.54 2.56 1.78
N GLU A 101 23.22 1.29 1.97
CA GLU A 101 24.21 0.20 2.00
C GLU A 101 24.96 0.07 0.67
N THR A 102 24.21 0.08 -0.44
CA THR A 102 24.81 0.03 -1.78
C THR A 102 25.73 1.21 -2.05
N LEU A 103 25.30 2.43 -1.70
CA LEU A 103 26.12 3.63 -1.83
C LEU A 103 27.37 3.59 -0.96
N THR A 104 27.27 3.03 0.23
CA THR A 104 28.43 2.85 1.13
C THR A 104 29.45 1.87 0.50
N ALA A 105 28.98 0.77 -0.06
CA ALA A 105 29.83 -0.17 -0.78
C ALA A 105 30.50 0.46 -2.01
N MET A 106 29.78 1.30 -2.76
CA MET A 106 30.34 2.05 -3.89
C MET A 106 31.43 3.02 -3.45
N LEU A 107 31.21 3.80 -2.39
CA LEU A 107 32.19 4.74 -1.86
C LEU A 107 33.46 4.02 -1.40
N LEU A 108 33.32 2.91 -0.66
CA LEU A 108 34.46 2.08 -0.27
C LEU A 108 35.22 1.53 -1.47
N SER A 109 34.51 1.10 -2.52
CA SER A 109 35.13 0.62 -3.75
C SER A 109 35.92 1.73 -4.47
N CYS A 110 35.40 2.95 -4.49
CA CYS A 110 36.10 4.12 -5.03
C CYS A 110 37.38 4.44 -4.21
N GLU A 111 37.31 4.42 -2.89
CA GLU A 111 38.46 4.64 -2.01
C GLU A 111 39.54 3.57 -2.22
N LEU A 112 39.15 2.29 -2.28
CA LEU A 112 40.06 1.19 -2.55
C LEU A 112 40.71 1.31 -3.94
N ALA A 113 39.93 1.65 -4.98
CA ALA A 113 40.46 1.86 -6.32
C ALA A 113 41.47 3.02 -6.39
N MET A 114 41.22 4.08 -5.64
CA MET A 114 42.14 5.23 -5.56
C MET A 114 43.40 4.94 -4.73
N SER A 115 43.39 3.93 -3.87
CA SER A 115 44.55 3.49 -3.08
C SER A 115 45.54 2.62 -3.86
N VAL A 116 45.15 2.15 -5.05
CA VAL A 116 46.04 1.37 -5.91
C VAL A 116 47.17 2.28 -6.42
N PRO A 117 48.45 1.86 -6.31
CA PRO A 117 49.56 2.64 -6.87
C PRO A 117 49.45 2.70 -8.41
N ASP A 118 49.90 3.83 -8.99
CA ASP A 118 49.97 4.05 -10.44
C ASP A 118 48.63 4.03 -11.21
N VAL A 119 47.54 4.44 -10.57
CA VAL A 119 46.26 4.61 -11.28
C VAL A 119 46.41 5.67 -12.38
N PRO A 120 46.07 5.34 -13.63
CA PRO A 120 46.13 6.32 -14.73
C PRO A 120 45.25 7.54 -14.44
N VAL A 121 45.78 8.74 -14.75
CA VAL A 121 45.07 10.01 -14.46
C VAL A 121 43.64 10.03 -15.02
N PRO A 122 43.34 9.55 -16.25
CA PRO A 122 41.97 9.52 -16.72
C PRO A 122 41.04 8.62 -15.91
N ALA A 123 41.55 7.50 -15.36
CA ALA A 123 40.79 6.61 -14.50
C ALA A 123 40.51 7.24 -13.13
N ALA A 124 41.55 7.88 -12.54
CA ALA A 124 41.40 8.58 -11.25
C ALA A 124 40.32 9.70 -11.29
N VAL A 125 40.28 10.45 -12.43
CA VAL A 125 39.23 11.48 -12.61
C VAL A 125 37.84 10.88 -12.65
N LYS A 126 37.66 9.75 -13.34
CA LYS A 126 36.37 9.07 -13.42
C LYS A 126 35.93 8.48 -12.05
N ILE A 127 36.86 7.87 -11.31
CA ILE A 127 36.58 7.32 -9.97
C ILE A 127 36.14 8.44 -9.00
N ARG A 128 36.82 9.60 -9.03
CA ARG A 128 36.40 10.75 -8.22
C ARG A 128 35.01 11.25 -8.59
N ALA A 129 34.69 11.34 -9.86
CA ALA A 129 33.35 11.73 -10.31
C ALA A 129 32.26 10.76 -9.81
N ILE A 130 32.54 9.46 -9.76
CA ILE A 130 31.61 8.45 -9.21
C ILE A 130 31.48 8.63 -7.70
N ASP A 131 32.58 8.85 -6.97
CA ASP A 131 32.59 9.11 -5.53
C ASP A 131 31.74 10.34 -5.17
N ASP A 132 31.93 11.44 -5.91
CA ASP A 132 31.15 12.68 -5.71
C ASP A 132 29.66 12.47 -5.94
N LEU A 133 29.27 11.76 -7.01
CA LEU A 133 27.87 11.44 -7.29
C LEU A 133 27.26 10.53 -6.22
N ALA A 134 28.00 9.54 -5.75
CA ALA A 134 27.52 8.64 -4.69
C ALA A 134 27.33 9.38 -3.37
N ARG A 135 28.22 10.32 -3.01
CA ARG A 135 28.07 11.20 -1.83
C ARG A 135 26.85 12.10 -1.94
N GLU A 136 26.66 12.71 -3.09
CA GLU A 136 25.49 13.56 -3.34
C GLU A 136 24.19 12.75 -3.21
N LEU A 137 24.12 11.56 -3.80
CA LEU A 137 22.94 10.69 -3.72
C LEU A 137 22.66 10.27 -2.28
N ARG A 138 23.70 9.93 -1.50
CA ARG A 138 23.57 9.59 -0.08
C ARG A 138 23.00 10.74 0.74
N LEU A 139 23.46 11.97 0.49
CA LEU A 139 22.93 13.16 1.16
C LEU A 139 21.44 13.38 0.84
N ARG A 140 21.05 13.22 -0.41
CA ARG A 140 19.63 13.33 -0.83
C ARG A 140 18.75 12.30 -0.13
N LEU A 141 19.22 11.05 0.03
CA LEU A 141 18.47 10.00 0.73
C LEU A 141 18.34 10.24 2.25
N GLN A 142 19.21 11.04 2.86
CA GLN A 142 19.13 11.39 4.29
C GLN A 142 18.11 12.49 4.57
N VAL A 143 17.73 13.28 3.58
CA VAL A 143 16.80 14.42 3.71
C VAL A 143 15.34 14.03 3.46
N ILE A 144 15.08 12.85 2.90
CA ILE A 144 13.74 12.33 2.59
C ILE A 144 13.23 11.44 3.74
#